data_6939172d425cd859a5780d52a412f3b7
#
_entry.id   6939172d425cd859a5780d52a412f3b7
#
_cell.length_a   1.000
_cell.length_b   1.000
_cell.length_c   1.000
_cell.angle_alpha   90.00
_cell.angle_beta   90.00
_cell.angle_gamma   90.00
#
_symmetry.space_group_name_H-M   'P 1'
#
loop_
_entity.id
_entity.type
_entity.pdbx_description
1 polymer ?
#
loop_
_entity_poly.entity_id
_entity_poly.type
_entity_poly.pdbx_seq_one_letter_code
_entity_poly.pdbx_strand_id
1 'polypeptide(L)'
;RIQITLNELTEVWERYKHFLVGRIPGLDVTEKLEPLTIVRAPQPLTPDKCSQSIDQILCMPKSDLLSALSAHIGEMTANGAYLNYLNKWERDFYYADEVCMEVNSGGFEGYLYYHGSHFTKACQAFERIGAEQMLQLMDQIQCKFPRNRIPKAADAIQNAMDRLDENGI
;
A
#
# COMPACT_ATOMS: atom_id res chain seq x y z
N ARG A 1 -13.30 -8.29 -12.17
CA ARG A 1 -12.03 -8.59 -12.89
C ARG A 1 -12.03 -7.76 -14.16
N ILE A 2 -11.20 -6.72 -14.21
CA ILE A 2 -10.95 -5.99 -15.45
C ILE A 2 -9.93 -6.84 -16.21
N GLN A 3 -10.34 -7.46 -17.28
CA GLN A 3 -9.47 -8.21 -18.18
C GLN A 3 -9.00 -7.22 -19.24
N ILE A 4 -7.84 -6.59 -19.01
CA ILE A 4 -7.21 -5.71 -20.01
C ILE A 4 -6.61 -6.62 -21.07
N THR A 5 -7.02 -6.45 -22.29
CA THR A 5 -6.48 -7.19 -23.43
C THR A 5 -5.09 -6.67 -23.83
N LEU A 6 -4.28 -7.49 -24.46
CA LEU A 6 -2.95 -7.09 -24.96
C LEU A 6 -3.03 -5.87 -25.91
N ASN A 7 -4.13 -5.75 -26.67
CA ASN A 7 -4.37 -4.64 -27.56
C ASN A 7 -4.61 -3.32 -26.79
N GLU A 8 -5.38 -3.37 -25.69
CA GLU A 8 -5.64 -2.20 -24.85
C GLU A 8 -4.36 -1.71 -24.15
N LEU A 9 -3.50 -2.65 -23.71
CA LEU A 9 -2.17 -2.29 -23.16
C LEU A 9 -1.28 -1.64 -24.23
N THR A 10 -1.32 -2.12 -25.46
CA THR A 10 -0.56 -1.55 -26.59
C THR A 10 -1.06 -0.14 -26.91
N GLU A 11 -2.38 0.09 -26.92
CA GLU A 11 -2.94 1.43 -27.15
C GLU A 11 -2.59 2.41 -26.03
N VAL A 12 -2.64 1.97 -24.77
CA VAL A 12 -2.22 2.79 -23.63
C VAL A 12 -0.75 3.13 -23.73
N TRP A 13 0.10 2.18 -24.09
CA TRP A 13 1.54 2.40 -24.28
C TRP A 13 1.82 3.38 -25.42
N GLU A 14 1.17 3.25 -26.58
CA GLU A 14 1.38 4.19 -27.69
C GLU A 14 0.99 5.63 -27.33
N ARG A 15 -0.11 5.83 -26.57
CA ARG A 15 -0.50 7.15 -26.05
C ARG A 15 0.54 7.70 -25.07
N TYR A 16 1.05 6.84 -24.17
CA TYR A 16 2.04 7.25 -23.17
C TYR A 16 3.39 7.59 -23.79
N LYS A 17 3.80 6.84 -24.80
CA LYS A 17 4.99 7.07 -25.60
C LYS A 17 4.99 8.46 -26.24
N HIS A 18 3.89 8.86 -26.89
CA HIS A 18 3.74 10.19 -27.46
C HIS A 18 3.79 11.31 -26.42
N PHE A 19 3.27 11.05 -25.23
CA PHE A 19 3.34 12.00 -24.12
C PHE A 19 4.76 12.16 -23.57
N LEU A 20 5.53 11.08 -23.48
CA LEU A 20 6.91 11.10 -22.97
C LEU A 20 7.90 11.75 -23.95
N VAL A 21 7.78 11.49 -25.24
CA VAL A 21 8.65 12.09 -26.28
C VAL A 21 8.63 13.61 -26.24
N GLY A 22 7.51 14.22 -25.91
CA GLY A 22 7.39 15.68 -25.80
C GLY A 22 7.98 16.28 -24.51
N ARG A 23 8.30 15.46 -23.49
CA ARG A 23 8.69 15.94 -22.16
C ARG A 23 10.09 15.55 -21.70
N ILE A 24 10.68 14.54 -22.30
CA ILE A 24 12.04 14.09 -21.94
C ILE A 24 12.96 14.28 -23.15
N PRO A 25 13.80 15.34 -23.17
CA PRO A 25 14.74 15.57 -24.25
C PRO A 25 15.70 14.38 -24.41
N GLY A 26 15.81 13.84 -25.63
CA GLY A 26 16.72 12.74 -25.94
C GLY A 26 16.19 11.34 -25.65
N LEU A 27 14.92 11.20 -25.28
CA LEU A 27 14.29 9.89 -25.14
C LEU A 27 14.11 9.26 -26.53
N ASP A 28 14.88 8.20 -26.82
CA ASP A 28 14.68 7.39 -28.01
C ASP A 28 13.64 6.30 -27.70
N VAL A 29 12.48 6.39 -28.36
CA VAL A 29 11.36 5.43 -28.21
C VAL A 29 11.21 4.51 -29.40
N THR A 30 12.24 4.43 -30.25
CA THR A 30 12.27 3.52 -31.42
C THR A 30 12.59 2.08 -31.03
N GLU A 31 13.03 1.85 -29.78
CA GLU A 31 13.27 0.51 -29.28
C GLU A 31 11.98 -0.34 -29.34
N LYS A 32 11.99 -1.38 -30.15
CA LYS A 32 10.89 -2.36 -30.15
C LYS A 32 10.78 -2.97 -28.79
N LEU A 33 9.62 -2.76 -28.15
CA LEU A 33 9.30 -3.50 -26.93
C LEU A 33 9.44 -4.99 -27.24
N GLU A 34 10.35 -5.66 -26.56
CA GLU A 34 10.31 -7.11 -26.47
C GLU A 34 8.92 -7.52 -25.98
N PRO A 35 8.34 -8.62 -26.50
CA PRO A 35 7.02 -9.06 -26.04
C PRO A 35 7.08 -9.17 -24.52
N LEU A 36 6.26 -8.37 -23.84
CA LEU A 36 6.14 -8.38 -22.38
C LEU A 36 5.91 -9.83 -21.97
N THR A 37 6.91 -10.43 -21.37
CA THR A 37 6.72 -11.69 -20.68
C THR A 37 5.70 -11.37 -19.58
N ILE A 38 4.47 -11.91 -19.74
CA ILE A 38 3.43 -11.74 -18.72
C ILE A 38 3.97 -12.44 -17.48
N VAL A 39 4.62 -11.65 -16.61
CA VAL A 39 4.98 -12.11 -15.28
C VAL A 39 3.64 -12.40 -14.61
N ARG A 40 3.36 -13.66 -14.34
CA ARG A 40 2.17 -14.04 -13.57
C ARG A 40 2.13 -13.16 -12.33
N ALA A 41 0.96 -12.56 -12.05
CA ALA A 41 0.77 -11.85 -10.80
C ALA A 41 1.28 -12.71 -9.64
N PRO A 42 2.04 -12.14 -8.70
CA PRO A 42 2.54 -12.91 -7.58
C PRO A 42 1.38 -13.63 -6.91
N GLN A 43 1.57 -14.91 -6.63
CA GLN A 43 0.56 -15.73 -5.96
C GLN A 43 0.87 -15.74 -4.46
N PRO A 44 -0.15 -15.69 -3.59
CA PRO A 44 0.07 -15.79 -2.17
C PRO A 44 0.68 -17.16 -1.84
N LEU A 45 1.62 -17.18 -0.90
CA LEU A 45 2.19 -18.42 -0.40
C LEU A 45 1.37 -18.93 0.79
N THR A 46 1.31 -20.24 0.94
CA THR A 46 0.84 -20.85 2.20
C THR A 46 1.94 -20.70 3.26
N PRO A 47 1.62 -20.63 4.57
CA PRO A 47 2.61 -20.40 5.63
C PRO A 47 3.80 -21.37 5.60
N ASP A 48 3.57 -22.61 5.17
CA ASP A 48 4.60 -23.64 5.00
C ASP A 48 5.55 -23.43 3.83
N LYS A 49 5.21 -22.52 2.91
CA LYS A 49 6.01 -22.16 1.73
C LYS A 49 6.67 -20.79 1.83
N CYS A 50 6.41 -20.05 2.91
CA CYS A 50 7.10 -18.80 3.17
C CYS A 50 8.58 -19.05 3.46
N SER A 51 9.42 -18.05 3.21
CA SER A 51 10.87 -18.13 3.39
C SER A 51 11.27 -18.46 4.84
N GLN A 52 10.44 -18.05 5.80
CA GLN A 52 10.62 -18.33 7.23
C GLN A 52 9.29 -18.78 7.83
N SER A 53 9.33 -19.77 8.73
CA SER A 53 8.15 -20.18 9.49
C SER A 53 7.88 -19.20 10.65
N ILE A 54 6.65 -19.16 11.12
CA ILE A 54 6.27 -18.34 12.28
C ILE A 54 7.09 -18.71 13.54
N ASP A 55 7.39 -19.99 13.76
CA ASP A 55 8.20 -20.45 14.90
C ASP A 55 9.63 -19.92 14.82
N GLN A 56 10.24 -19.88 13.63
CA GLN A 56 11.56 -19.28 13.41
C GLN A 56 11.53 -17.78 13.68
N ILE A 57 10.51 -17.07 13.21
CA ILE A 57 10.34 -15.62 13.42
C ILE A 57 10.20 -15.30 14.91
N LEU A 58 9.39 -16.06 15.66
CA LEU A 58 9.16 -15.84 17.09
C LEU A 58 10.42 -16.07 17.95
N CYS A 59 11.40 -16.79 17.44
CA CYS A 59 12.70 -17.00 18.10
C CYS A 59 13.72 -15.90 17.79
N MET A 60 13.38 -14.93 16.93
CA MET A 60 14.30 -13.84 16.56
C MET A 60 14.47 -12.80 17.65
N PRO A 61 15.58 -12.04 17.64
CA PRO A 61 15.72 -10.83 18.45
C PRO A 61 14.58 -9.84 18.17
N LYS A 62 14.19 -9.08 19.19
CA LYS A 62 13.10 -8.07 19.03
C LYS A 62 13.36 -7.05 17.93
N SER A 63 14.63 -6.72 17.66
CA SER A 63 15.04 -5.82 16.56
C SER A 63 14.61 -6.31 15.19
N ASP A 64 14.57 -7.64 14.98
CA ASP A 64 14.39 -8.24 13.67
C ASP A 64 12.97 -8.83 13.50
N LEU A 65 12.30 -9.07 14.64
CA LEU A 65 11.00 -9.76 14.69
C LEU A 65 9.93 -9.07 13.84
N LEU A 66 9.79 -7.75 13.95
CA LEU A 66 8.78 -7.00 13.20
C LEU A 66 9.04 -7.06 11.69
N SER A 67 10.30 -6.86 11.28
CA SER A 67 10.67 -6.93 9.85
C SER A 67 10.44 -8.32 9.27
N ALA A 68 10.79 -9.36 10.03
CA ALA A 68 10.59 -10.75 9.60
C ALA A 68 9.10 -11.10 9.52
N LEU A 69 8.28 -10.63 10.46
CA LEU A 69 6.83 -10.83 10.45
C LEU A 69 6.18 -10.08 9.27
N SER A 70 6.60 -8.84 9.01
CA SER A 70 6.15 -8.05 7.85
C SER A 70 6.47 -8.77 6.53
N ALA A 71 7.69 -9.30 6.39
CA ALA A 71 8.08 -10.07 5.21
C ALA A 71 7.22 -11.34 5.04
N HIS A 72 7.01 -12.11 6.12
CA HIS A 72 6.17 -13.31 6.11
C HIS A 72 4.73 -12.99 5.68
N ILE A 73 4.11 -11.96 6.24
CA ILE A 73 2.77 -11.50 5.86
C ILE A 73 2.74 -11.03 4.40
N GLY A 74 3.79 -10.34 3.95
CA GLY A 74 3.96 -9.95 2.56
C GLY A 74 3.95 -11.15 1.61
N GLU A 75 4.71 -12.20 1.92
CA GLU A 75 4.73 -13.44 1.14
C GLU A 75 3.36 -14.15 1.13
N MET A 76 2.69 -14.24 2.27
CA MET A 76 1.35 -14.85 2.38
C MET A 76 0.29 -14.09 1.59
N THR A 77 0.45 -12.80 1.42
CA THR A 77 -0.55 -11.95 0.77
C THR A 77 -0.17 -11.50 -0.63
N ALA A 78 0.99 -11.88 -1.13
CA ALA A 78 1.58 -11.32 -2.33
C ALA A 78 1.60 -9.77 -2.25
N ASN A 79 2.20 -9.26 -1.18
CA ASN A 79 2.31 -7.84 -0.85
C ASN A 79 0.96 -7.12 -0.77
N GLY A 80 0.01 -7.70 -0.07
CA GLY A 80 -1.30 -7.10 0.20
C GLY A 80 -2.38 -7.36 -0.85
N ALA A 81 -2.05 -8.03 -1.97
CA ALA A 81 -3.02 -8.33 -3.01
C ALA A 81 -4.12 -9.32 -2.55
N TYR A 82 -3.85 -10.13 -1.54
CA TYR A 82 -4.71 -11.23 -1.10
C TYR A 82 -4.93 -11.26 0.42
N LEU A 83 -5.38 -10.15 1.00
CA LEU A 83 -5.61 -10.02 2.46
C LEU A 83 -6.67 -10.98 3.04
N ASN A 84 -7.48 -11.59 2.19
CA ASN A 84 -8.47 -12.58 2.60
C ASN A 84 -7.85 -13.91 3.07
N TYR A 85 -6.58 -14.16 2.78
CA TYR A 85 -5.84 -15.33 3.28
C TYR A 85 -5.38 -15.17 4.73
N LEU A 86 -5.33 -13.93 5.22
CA LEU A 86 -4.93 -13.65 6.60
C LEU A 86 -6.07 -13.93 7.58
N ASN A 87 -5.72 -14.45 8.74
CA ASN A 87 -6.61 -14.47 9.89
C ASN A 87 -6.80 -13.04 10.47
N LYS A 88 -7.62 -12.91 11.50
CA LYS A 88 -7.93 -11.60 12.10
C LYS A 88 -6.68 -10.88 12.63
N TRP A 89 -5.82 -11.60 13.35
CA TRP A 89 -4.64 -11.03 14.01
C TRP A 89 -3.56 -10.65 13.00
N GLU A 90 -3.35 -11.46 11.97
CA GLU A 90 -2.45 -11.18 10.86
C GLU A 90 -2.91 -9.95 10.07
N ARG A 91 -4.22 -9.78 9.87
CA ARG A 91 -4.76 -8.56 9.23
C ARG A 91 -4.60 -7.33 10.10
N ASP A 92 -4.79 -7.44 11.43
CA ASP A 92 -4.57 -6.33 12.34
C ASP A 92 -3.09 -5.91 12.33
N PHE A 93 -2.18 -6.88 12.34
CA PHE A 93 -0.76 -6.60 12.17
C PHE A 93 -0.48 -5.92 10.82
N TYR A 94 -1.00 -6.46 9.73
CA TYR A 94 -0.82 -5.89 8.39
C TYR A 94 -1.23 -4.41 8.34
N TYR A 95 -2.42 -4.05 8.82
CA TYR A 95 -2.88 -2.67 8.79
C TYR A 95 -2.11 -1.74 9.72
N ALA A 96 -1.65 -2.23 10.86
CA ALA A 96 -0.81 -1.44 11.78
C ALA A 96 0.59 -1.21 11.19
N ASP A 97 1.20 -2.25 10.62
CA ASP A 97 2.52 -2.22 9.99
C ASP A 97 2.52 -1.31 8.76
N GLU A 98 1.50 -1.38 7.92
CA GLU A 98 1.30 -0.50 6.76
C GLU A 98 1.34 1.00 7.16
N VAL A 99 0.66 1.38 8.25
CA VAL A 99 0.73 2.75 8.78
C VAL A 99 2.16 3.07 9.23
N CYS A 100 2.78 2.20 10.02
CA CYS A 100 4.11 2.45 10.56
C CYS A 100 5.16 2.59 9.45
N MET A 101 5.11 1.75 8.43
CA MET A 101 6.03 1.78 7.29
C MET A 101 5.86 3.06 6.47
N GLU A 102 4.64 3.40 6.11
CA GLU A 102 4.35 4.58 5.29
C GLU A 102 4.62 5.89 6.05
N VAL A 103 4.23 5.99 7.32
CA VAL A 103 4.49 7.18 8.13
C VAL A 103 5.99 7.41 8.33
N ASN A 104 6.78 6.36 8.49
CA ASN A 104 8.24 6.47 8.60
C ASN A 104 8.92 6.87 7.28
N SER A 105 8.35 6.57 6.13
CA SER A 105 8.91 6.87 4.80
C SER A 105 8.42 8.20 4.21
N GLY A 106 7.12 8.48 4.32
CA GLY A 106 6.47 9.63 3.65
C GLY A 106 5.50 10.41 4.55
N GLY A 107 5.53 10.16 5.86
CA GLY A 107 4.58 10.79 6.78
C GLY A 107 3.14 10.31 6.59
N PHE A 108 2.22 10.93 7.32
CA PHE A 108 0.78 10.60 7.17
C PHE A 108 0.23 10.97 5.78
N GLU A 109 0.84 11.91 5.09
CA GLU A 109 0.48 12.26 3.72
C GLU A 109 0.71 11.07 2.78
N GLY A 110 1.90 10.45 2.83
CA GLY A 110 2.20 9.24 2.07
C GLY A 110 1.24 8.10 2.40
N TYR A 111 0.99 7.85 3.68
CA TYR A 111 0.02 6.84 4.09
C TYR A 111 -1.38 7.10 3.53
N LEU A 112 -1.89 8.31 3.66
CA LEU A 112 -3.23 8.66 3.17
C LEU A 112 -3.33 8.55 1.64
N TYR A 113 -2.28 8.95 0.94
CA TYR A 113 -2.23 8.87 -0.52
C TYR A 113 -2.31 7.42 -1.03
N TYR A 114 -1.49 6.52 -0.47
CA TYR A 114 -1.41 5.13 -0.95
C TYR A 114 -2.41 4.19 -0.28
N HIS A 115 -2.70 4.41 1.01
CA HIS A 115 -3.42 3.46 1.87
C HIS A 115 -4.58 4.06 2.65
N GLY A 116 -4.99 5.29 2.36
CA GLY A 116 -6.05 6.00 3.10
C GLY A 116 -7.40 5.26 3.10
N SER A 117 -7.67 4.41 2.09
CA SER A 117 -8.84 3.53 2.08
C SER A 117 -8.84 2.49 3.22
N HIS A 118 -7.67 2.20 3.81
CA HIS A 118 -7.48 1.30 4.93
C HIS A 118 -7.56 2.00 6.30
N PHE A 119 -7.65 3.32 6.34
CA PHE A 119 -7.58 4.12 7.57
C PHE A 119 -8.47 3.60 8.70
N THR A 120 -9.75 3.34 8.43
CA THR A 120 -10.68 2.82 9.45
C THR A 120 -10.25 1.44 9.97
N LYS A 121 -9.68 0.59 9.11
CA LYS A 121 -9.21 -0.74 9.50
C LYS A 121 -7.94 -0.66 10.35
N ALA A 122 -7.07 0.29 10.03
CA ALA A 122 -5.87 0.58 10.82
C ALA A 122 -6.24 1.11 12.21
N CYS A 123 -7.19 2.04 12.34
CA CYS A 123 -7.70 2.46 13.64
C CYS A 123 -8.23 1.29 14.47
N GLN A 124 -9.03 0.42 13.87
CA GLN A 124 -9.53 -0.79 14.54
C GLN A 124 -8.42 -1.76 14.94
N ALA A 125 -7.36 -1.88 14.16
CA ALA A 125 -6.19 -2.67 14.50
C ALA A 125 -5.47 -2.07 15.71
N PHE A 126 -5.18 -0.78 15.71
CA PHE A 126 -4.54 -0.08 16.83
C PHE A 126 -5.37 -0.14 18.12
N GLU A 127 -6.70 -0.04 18.02
CA GLU A 127 -7.60 -0.21 19.16
C GLU A 127 -7.45 -1.61 19.78
N ARG A 128 -7.46 -2.68 18.95
CA ARG A 128 -7.34 -4.06 19.43
C ARG A 128 -5.99 -4.41 20.04
N ILE A 129 -4.91 -3.79 19.56
CA ILE A 129 -3.57 -4.00 20.13
C ILE A 129 -3.25 -3.04 21.28
N GLY A 130 -4.15 -2.10 21.61
CA GLY A 130 -3.97 -1.15 22.69
C GLY A 130 -2.96 -0.04 22.41
N ALA A 131 -2.74 0.34 21.15
CA ALA A 131 -1.81 1.37 20.73
C ALA A 131 -2.44 2.77 20.87
N GLU A 132 -2.74 3.21 22.08
CA GLU A 132 -3.50 4.44 22.38
C GLU A 132 -2.86 5.71 21.77
N GLN A 133 -1.54 5.82 21.82
CA GLN A 133 -0.85 6.99 21.24
C GLN A 133 -1.04 7.09 19.74
N MET A 134 -0.99 5.95 19.04
CA MET A 134 -1.25 5.92 17.60
C MET A 134 -2.70 6.27 17.28
N LEU A 135 -3.65 5.76 18.07
CA LEU A 135 -5.06 6.12 17.92
C LEU A 135 -5.29 7.62 18.08
N GLN A 136 -4.66 8.27 19.07
CA GLN A 136 -4.74 9.72 19.25
C GLN A 136 -4.20 10.47 18.03
N LEU A 137 -3.09 10.01 17.43
CA LEU A 137 -2.55 10.60 16.20
C LEU A 137 -3.51 10.42 15.02
N MET A 138 -4.06 9.22 14.85
CA MET A 138 -5.05 8.93 13.80
C MET A 138 -6.29 9.81 13.96
N ASP A 139 -6.80 9.98 15.18
CA ASP A 139 -7.93 10.88 15.45
C ASP A 139 -7.62 12.34 15.11
N GLN A 140 -6.42 12.83 15.47
CA GLN A 140 -6.00 14.18 15.09
C GLN A 140 -5.96 14.38 13.59
N ILE A 141 -5.47 13.40 12.83
CA ILE A 141 -5.47 13.41 11.37
C ILE A 141 -6.91 13.42 10.85
N GLN A 142 -7.75 12.53 11.37
CA GLN A 142 -9.15 12.41 10.95
C GLN A 142 -9.94 13.72 11.17
N CYS A 143 -9.70 14.41 12.28
CA CYS A 143 -10.35 15.68 12.60
C CYS A 143 -10.01 16.82 11.62
N LYS A 144 -8.93 16.71 10.85
CA LYS A 144 -8.59 17.70 9.81
C LYS A 144 -9.47 17.55 8.56
N PHE A 145 -10.08 16.40 8.36
CA PHE A 145 -10.94 16.15 7.20
C PHE A 145 -12.39 16.61 7.44
N PRO A 146 -13.12 17.02 6.38
CA PRO A 146 -14.51 17.41 6.48
C PRO A 146 -15.37 16.35 7.16
N ARG A 147 -16.16 16.76 8.16
CA ARG A 147 -17.04 15.88 8.96
C ARG A 147 -16.25 14.80 9.74
N ASN A 148 -14.98 15.04 10.01
CA ASN A 148 -14.06 14.10 10.68
C ASN A 148 -14.08 12.71 9.99
N ARG A 149 -13.98 12.69 8.67
CA ARG A 149 -14.02 11.44 7.89
C ARG A 149 -13.01 11.48 6.77
N ILE A 150 -12.13 10.47 6.76
CA ILE A 150 -11.26 10.21 5.61
C ILE A 150 -12.13 9.65 4.47
N PRO A 151 -12.08 10.20 3.26
CA PRO A 151 -12.74 9.64 2.09
C PRO A 151 -12.26 8.22 1.79
N LYS A 152 -13.08 7.42 1.10
CA LYS A 152 -12.68 6.05 0.74
C LYS A 152 -11.97 5.96 -0.61
N ALA A 153 -12.27 6.87 -1.51
CA ALA A 153 -11.68 6.88 -2.85
C ALA A 153 -10.37 7.68 -2.84
N ALA A 154 -9.33 7.16 -3.48
CA ALA A 154 -7.99 7.77 -3.46
C ALA A 154 -7.97 9.20 -4.02
N ASP A 155 -8.68 9.44 -5.13
CA ASP A 155 -8.84 10.76 -5.71
C ASP A 155 -9.55 11.76 -4.77
N ALA A 156 -10.55 11.29 -4.02
CA ALA A 156 -11.24 12.11 -3.03
C ALA A 156 -10.35 12.41 -1.81
N ILE A 157 -9.47 11.50 -1.42
CA ILE A 157 -8.46 11.73 -0.38
C ILE A 157 -7.50 12.81 -0.86
N GLN A 158 -6.93 12.65 -2.06
CA GLN A 158 -5.99 13.61 -2.63
C GLN A 158 -6.60 15.02 -2.72
N ASN A 159 -7.80 15.15 -3.30
CA ASN A 159 -8.50 16.43 -3.38
C ASN A 159 -8.78 17.07 -2.00
N ALA A 160 -8.97 16.26 -0.97
CA ALA A 160 -9.16 16.76 0.40
C ALA A 160 -7.84 17.22 1.01
N MET A 161 -6.73 16.52 0.77
CA MET A 161 -5.38 16.88 1.21
C MET A 161 -4.92 18.19 0.56
N ASP A 162 -5.07 18.32 -0.77
CA ASP A 162 -4.71 19.53 -1.51
C ASP A 162 -5.41 20.77 -0.91
N ARG A 163 -6.69 20.64 -0.52
CA ARG A 163 -7.44 21.72 0.15
C ARG A 163 -6.92 22.04 1.55
N LEU A 164 -6.39 21.05 2.28
CA LEU A 164 -5.79 21.28 3.60
C LEU A 164 -4.48 22.06 3.44
N ASP A 165 -3.66 21.72 2.46
CA ASP A 165 -2.41 22.42 2.16
C ASP A 165 -2.65 23.87 1.73
N GLU A 166 -3.65 24.12 0.87
CA GLU A 166 -4.03 25.46 0.42
C GLU A 166 -4.51 26.37 1.57
N ASN A 167 -5.11 25.78 2.61
CA ASN A 167 -5.59 26.53 3.79
C ASN A 167 -4.54 26.69 4.91
N GLY A 168 -3.33 26.17 4.72
CA GLY A 168 -2.20 26.34 5.64
C GLY A 168 -2.39 25.66 7.00
N ILE A 169 -3.02 24.48 7.03
CA ILE A 169 -3.31 23.71 8.24
C ILE A 169 -2.26 22.64 8.45
#